data_ba44d134c8398f0515ea4e7c73385f19
#
_entry.id   ba44d134c8398f0515ea4e7c73385f19
#
_cell.length_a   1.000
_cell.length_b   1.000
_cell.length_c   1.000
_cell.angle_alpha   90.00
_cell.angle_beta   90.00
_cell.angle_gamma   90.00
#
_symmetry.space_group_name_H-M   'P 1'
#
loop_
_entity.id
_entity.type
_entity.pdbx_description
1 polymer ?
#
loop_
_entity_poly.entity_id
_entity_poly.type
_entity_poly.pdbx_seq_one_letter_code
_entity_poly.pdbx_strand_id
1 'polypeptide(L)'
;LKEIGGPGVQKLRAASISIVGSGALGGPCAMFLAAAGIGQIEIWDDDVIERSNLQRQIQFGERDLGKAKVDILAERLATDHPGTRISTRRKKWSPSDPLSGSILVDATDNFPTRYALNAAAHLSERLLVHGAAAGWTGQASVFASGCRDGAPCYRCWVPETPPNAAACDEVGVVGPVTGMVST
;
A
#
# COMPACT_ATOMS: atom_id res chain seq x y z
N LEU A 1 -0.52 24.02 3.90
CA LEU A 1 0.90 24.43 4.01
C LEU A 1 1.22 25.40 2.87
N LYS A 2 2.00 26.45 3.16
CA LYS A 2 2.42 27.44 2.14
C LYS A 2 3.23 26.79 1.01
N GLU A 3 4.02 25.80 1.34
CA GLU A 3 4.89 25.04 0.41
C GLU A 3 4.09 24.22 -0.60
N ILE A 4 2.92 23.75 -0.25
CA ILE A 4 2.02 23.02 -1.14
C ILE A 4 1.26 24.01 -2.03
N GLY A 5 0.63 25.01 -1.44
CA GLY A 5 -0.14 26.04 -2.14
C GLY A 5 -1.24 25.46 -3.05
N GLY A 6 -1.82 26.31 -3.86
CA GLY A 6 -2.84 25.92 -4.84
C GLY A 6 -2.33 24.94 -5.90
N PRO A 7 -1.15 25.17 -6.50
CA PRO A 7 -0.58 24.23 -7.47
C PRO A 7 -0.30 22.84 -6.91
N GLY A 8 0.16 22.74 -5.66
CA GLY A 8 0.38 21.45 -5.01
C GLY A 8 -0.94 20.70 -4.75
N VAL A 9 -1.99 21.38 -4.33
CA VAL A 9 -3.33 20.79 -4.18
C VAL A 9 -3.85 20.26 -5.52
N GLN A 10 -3.63 20.99 -6.63
CA GLN A 10 -4.02 20.50 -7.96
C GLN A 10 -3.25 19.24 -8.37
N LYS A 11 -1.94 19.17 -8.07
CA LYS A 11 -1.13 17.96 -8.32
C LYS A 11 -1.64 16.76 -7.52
N LEU A 12 -1.97 16.95 -6.23
CA LEU A 12 -2.54 15.88 -5.41
C LEU A 12 -3.86 15.38 -5.99
N ARG A 13 -4.76 16.30 -6.38
CA ARG A 13 -6.05 15.94 -7.00
C ARG A 13 -5.91 15.24 -8.37
N ALA A 14 -4.87 15.51 -9.10
CA ALA A 14 -4.57 14.86 -10.38
C ALA A 14 -3.84 13.52 -10.21
N ALA A 15 -3.28 13.24 -9.04
CA ALA A 15 -2.52 12.02 -8.78
C ALA A 15 -3.43 10.80 -8.67
N SER A 16 -2.90 9.66 -9.14
CA SER A 16 -3.52 8.34 -9.02
C SER A 16 -2.53 7.35 -8.40
N ILE A 17 -3.00 6.55 -7.46
CA ILE A 17 -2.17 5.60 -6.72
C ILE A 17 -2.83 4.22 -6.73
N SER A 18 -2.04 3.17 -7.03
CA SER A 18 -2.46 1.78 -6.84
C SER A 18 -1.77 1.21 -5.61
N ILE A 19 -2.55 0.72 -4.65
CA ILE A 19 -2.08 0.10 -3.41
C ILE A 19 -2.36 -1.39 -3.49
N VAL A 20 -1.33 -2.21 -3.35
CA VAL A 20 -1.45 -3.66 -3.26
C VAL A 20 -1.22 -4.10 -1.82
N GLY A 21 -2.25 -4.68 -1.22
CA GLY A 21 -2.39 -4.96 0.20
C GLY A 21 -3.15 -3.87 0.95
N SER A 22 -4.23 -4.22 1.64
CA SER A 22 -5.06 -3.30 2.44
C SER A 22 -5.01 -3.60 3.94
N GLY A 23 -3.97 -4.30 4.36
CA GLY A 23 -3.72 -4.67 5.76
C GLY A 23 -3.22 -3.51 6.62
N ALA A 24 -2.32 -3.84 7.56
CA ALA A 24 -1.80 -2.90 8.56
C ALA A 24 -0.97 -1.74 7.99
N LEU A 25 -0.47 -1.87 6.76
CA LEU A 25 0.28 -0.82 6.07
C LEU A 25 -0.59 -0.10 5.04
N GLY A 26 -1.17 -0.85 4.10
CA GLY A 26 -1.91 -0.25 2.99
C GLY A 26 -3.21 0.44 3.39
N GLY A 27 -3.91 -0.06 4.41
CA GLY A 27 -5.14 0.56 4.92
C GLY A 27 -4.90 1.97 5.47
N PRO A 28 -4.05 2.16 6.48
CA PRO A 28 -3.72 3.48 6.99
C PRO A 28 -3.08 4.38 5.94
N CYS A 29 -2.20 3.85 5.07
CA CYS A 29 -1.63 4.61 3.97
C CYS A 29 -2.72 5.18 3.05
N ALA A 30 -3.72 4.37 2.66
CA ALA A 30 -4.86 4.82 1.86
C ALA A 30 -5.64 5.95 2.56
N MET A 31 -5.83 5.86 3.88
CA MET A 31 -6.51 6.89 4.67
C MET A 31 -5.75 8.20 4.66
N PHE A 32 -4.43 8.20 4.89
CA PHE A 32 -3.61 9.41 4.84
C PHE A 32 -3.56 10.02 3.44
N LEU A 33 -3.45 9.21 2.40
CA LEU A 33 -3.45 9.68 1.01
C LEU A 33 -4.80 10.32 0.62
N ALA A 34 -5.91 9.71 1.02
CA ALA A 34 -7.24 10.28 0.81
C ALA A 34 -7.42 11.60 1.58
N ALA A 35 -6.99 11.65 2.85
CA ALA A 35 -7.01 12.86 3.67
C ALA A 35 -6.13 13.97 3.09
N ALA A 36 -5.00 13.62 2.44
CA ALA A 36 -4.15 14.57 1.72
C ALA A 36 -4.77 15.09 0.42
N GLY A 37 -5.87 14.51 -0.05
CA GLY A 37 -6.59 14.94 -1.24
C GLY A 37 -6.10 14.32 -2.55
N ILE A 38 -5.55 13.10 -2.51
CA ILE A 38 -5.24 12.33 -3.72
C ILE A 38 -6.53 12.08 -4.49
N GLY A 39 -6.50 12.33 -5.80
CA GLY A 39 -7.70 12.28 -6.63
C GLY A 39 -8.22 10.87 -6.90
N GLN A 40 -7.34 9.87 -6.98
CA GLN A 40 -7.74 8.48 -7.24
C GLN A 40 -6.86 7.48 -6.49
N ILE A 41 -7.49 6.52 -5.81
CA ILE A 41 -6.83 5.40 -5.14
C ILE A 41 -7.49 4.10 -5.60
N GLU A 42 -6.68 3.18 -6.12
CA GLU A 42 -7.05 1.81 -6.44
C GLU A 42 -6.46 0.88 -5.39
N ILE A 43 -7.25 -0.04 -4.84
CA ILE A 43 -6.86 -0.92 -3.72
C ILE A 43 -7.09 -2.38 -4.12
N TRP A 44 -6.06 -3.20 -3.96
CA TRP A 44 -6.07 -4.64 -4.25
C TRP A 44 -5.84 -5.44 -2.98
N ASP A 45 -6.76 -6.35 -2.66
CA ASP A 45 -6.62 -7.31 -1.57
C ASP A 45 -7.72 -8.38 -1.71
N ASP A 46 -7.42 -9.64 -1.43
CA ASP A 46 -8.36 -10.75 -1.47
C ASP A 46 -8.85 -11.21 -0.10
N ASP A 47 -8.27 -10.66 0.96
CA ASP A 47 -8.53 -11.07 2.32
C ASP A 47 -9.87 -10.59 2.89
N VAL A 48 -10.32 -11.31 3.90
CA VAL A 48 -11.40 -10.89 4.81
C VAL A 48 -10.82 -10.41 6.14
N ILE A 49 -11.62 -9.64 6.86
CA ILE A 49 -11.26 -9.10 8.17
C ILE A 49 -11.39 -10.20 9.22
N GLU A 50 -10.30 -10.48 9.91
CA GLU A 50 -10.23 -11.46 11.01
C GLU A 50 -9.95 -10.77 12.33
N ARG A 51 -10.37 -11.41 13.45
CA ARG A 51 -10.14 -10.89 14.80
C ARG A 51 -8.65 -10.71 15.12
N SER A 52 -7.81 -11.61 14.63
CA SER A 52 -6.35 -11.57 14.75
C SER A 52 -5.71 -10.34 14.10
N ASN A 53 -6.41 -9.72 13.16
CA ASN A 53 -5.93 -8.53 12.45
C ASN A 53 -6.14 -7.23 13.24
N LEU A 54 -7.16 -7.16 14.10
CA LEU A 54 -7.65 -5.92 14.70
C LEU A 54 -6.60 -5.22 15.61
N GLN A 55 -5.64 -5.97 16.12
CA GLN A 55 -4.57 -5.41 16.97
C GLN A 55 -3.59 -4.49 16.20
N ARG A 56 -3.57 -4.55 14.85
CA ARG A 56 -2.68 -3.74 13.99
C ARG A 56 -3.37 -3.11 12.80
N GLN A 57 -4.55 -3.56 12.42
CA GLN A 57 -5.34 -3.04 11.29
C GLN A 57 -6.44 -2.11 11.82
N ILE A 58 -6.02 -0.93 12.29
CA ILE A 58 -6.87 0.03 13.03
C ILE A 58 -8.05 0.59 12.22
N GLN A 59 -8.02 0.43 10.91
CA GLN A 59 -9.10 0.80 9.99
C GLN A 59 -10.30 -0.16 10.09
N PHE A 60 -10.22 -1.27 10.81
CA PHE A 60 -11.30 -2.25 10.97
C PHE A 60 -11.69 -2.42 12.44
N GLY A 61 -12.89 -2.93 12.69
CA GLY A 61 -13.39 -3.20 14.03
C GLY A 61 -14.21 -4.50 14.09
N GLU A 62 -14.64 -4.89 15.28
CA GLU A 62 -15.40 -6.12 15.54
C GLU A 62 -16.64 -6.28 14.62
N ARG A 63 -17.33 -5.19 14.30
CA ARG A 63 -18.51 -5.16 13.42
C ARG A 63 -18.20 -5.52 11.95
N ASP A 64 -16.92 -5.52 11.59
CA ASP A 64 -16.46 -5.72 10.22
C ASP A 64 -15.95 -7.15 9.98
N LEU A 65 -15.93 -7.99 11.02
CA LEU A 65 -15.43 -9.36 10.92
C LEU A 65 -16.12 -10.15 9.80
N GLY A 66 -15.33 -10.90 9.04
CA GLY A 66 -15.78 -11.72 7.92
C GLY A 66 -16.09 -10.97 6.63
N LYS A 67 -16.07 -9.64 6.64
CA LYS A 67 -16.25 -8.84 5.42
C LYS A 67 -14.93 -8.66 4.68
N ALA A 68 -14.99 -8.40 3.37
CA ALA A 68 -13.79 -8.14 2.58
C ALA A 68 -13.10 -6.84 3.03
N LYS A 69 -11.78 -6.88 3.20
CA LYS A 69 -10.99 -5.71 3.64
C LYS A 69 -11.17 -4.52 2.71
N VAL A 70 -11.09 -4.75 1.40
CA VAL A 70 -11.19 -3.68 0.39
C VAL A 70 -12.55 -2.99 0.38
N ASP A 71 -13.64 -3.73 0.63
CA ASP A 71 -14.99 -3.18 0.60
C ASP A 71 -15.22 -2.23 1.79
N ILE A 72 -14.84 -2.68 3.00
CA ILE A 72 -14.96 -1.85 4.22
C ILE A 72 -14.06 -0.63 4.17
N LEU A 73 -12.83 -0.79 3.68
CA LEU A 73 -11.93 0.35 3.52
C LEU A 73 -12.47 1.36 2.51
N ALA A 74 -12.99 0.90 1.37
CA ALA A 74 -13.58 1.78 0.36
C ALA A 74 -14.81 2.53 0.89
N GLU A 75 -15.69 1.88 1.63
CA GLU A 75 -16.87 2.49 2.25
C GLU A 75 -16.46 3.64 3.19
N ARG A 76 -15.47 3.41 4.04
CA ARG A 76 -14.94 4.43 4.96
C ARG A 76 -14.32 5.59 4.22
N LEU A 77 -13.42 5.31 3.26
CA LEU A 77 -12.76 6.34 2.48
C LEU A 77 -13.75 7.19 1.69
N ALA A 78 -14.77 6.57 1.09
CA ALA A 78 -15.80 7.30 0.34
C ALA A 78 -16.67 8.18 1.26
N THR A 79 -16.91 7.74 2.49
CA THR A 79 -17.67 8.51 3.49
C THR A 79 -16.86 9.69 4.02
N ASP A 80 -15.60 9.45 4.40
CA ASP A 80 -14.77 10.45 5.08
C ASP A 80 -14.08 11.40 4.09
N HIS A 81 -13.82 10.95 2.86
CA HIS A 81 -13.07 11.68 1.83
C HIS A 81 -13.77 11.64 0.45
N PRO A 82 -14.96 12.21 0.30
CA PRO A 82 -15.78 12.12 -0.93
C PRO A 82 -15.11 12.75 -2.16
N GLY A 83 -14.04 13.53 -1.97
CA GLY A 83 -13.24 14.10 -3.06
C GLY A 83 -12.24 13.14 -3.71
N THR A 84 -12.03 11.97 -3.12
CA THR A 84 -11.11 10.92 -3.63
C THR A 84 -11.93 9.82 -4.30
N ARG A 85 -11.62 9.50 -5.54
CA ARG A 85 -12.22 8.36 -6.24
C ARG A 85 -11.57 7.07 -5.78
N ILE A 86 -12.34 6.19 -5.15
CA ILE A 86 -11.87 4.88 -4.69
C ILE A 86 -12.34 3.80 -5.67
N SER A 87 -11.45 2.90 -6.04
CA SER A 87 -11.75 1.67 -6.78
C SER A 87 -11.09 0.48 -6.09
N THR A 88 -11.77 -0.65 -6.06
CA THR A 88 -11.29 -1.85 -5.36
C THR A 88 -11.24 -3.05 -6.29
N ARG A 89 -10.34 -3.97 -5.97
CA ARG A 89 -10.20 -5.27 -6.58
C ARG A 89 -10.12 -6.33 -5.49
N ARG A 90 -11.21 -7.06 -5.30
CA ARG A 90 -11.27 -8.16 -4.33
C ARG A 90 -10.61 -9.41 -4.90
N LYS A 91 -9.32 -9.33 -5.12
CA LYS A 91 -8.49 -10.45 -5.59
C LYS A 91 -7.02 -10.18 -5.30
N LYS A 92 -6.26 -11.23 -5.16
CA LYS A 92 -4.80 -11.16 -5.13
C LYS A 92 -4.29 -10.59 -6.45
N TRP A 93 -3.50 -9.54 -6.38
CA TRP A 93 -2.89 -8.96 -7.57
C TRP A 93 -1.88 -9.93 -8.20
N SER A 94 -1.85 -9.98 -9.51
CA SER A 94 -0.88 -10.74 -10.30
C SER A 94 -0.29 -9.86 -11.41
N PRO A 95 0.89 -10.22 -11.98
CA PRO A 95 1.53 -9.43 -13.05
C PRO A 95 0.69 -9.25 -14.32
N SER A 96 -0.31 -10.09 -14.54
CA SER A 96 -1.24 -9.98 -15.66
C SER A 96 -2.34 -8.92 -15.43
N ASP A 97 -2.48 -8.41 -14.21
CA ASP A 97 -3.51 -7.45 -13.85
C ASP A 97 -2.96 -6.02 -14.02
N PRO A 98 -3.62 -5.17 -14.81
CA PRO A 98 -3.19 -3.79 -14.99
C PRO A 98 -3.44 -2.98 -13.71
N LEU A 99 -2.43 -2.23 -13.28
CA LEU A 99 -2.54 -1.23 -12.21
C LEU A 99 -2.82 0.14 -12.82
N SER A 100 -3.80 0.86 -12.31
CA SER A 100 -4.24 2.14 -12.87
C SER A 100 -3.47 3.35 -12.33
N GLY A 101 -2.83 3.22 -11.17
CA GLY A 101 -2.10 4.32 -10.50
C GLY A 101 -0.81 4.71 -11.22
N SER A 102 -0.49 6.00 -11.20
CA SER A 102 0.80 6.52 -11.66
C SER A 102 1.94 6.25 -10.66
N ILE A 103 1.60 5.98 -9.40
CA ILE A 103 2.49 5.54 -8.34
C ILE A 103 1.98 4.21 -7.82
N LEU A 104 2.87 3.25 -7.61
CA LEU A 104 2.55 1.95 -7.04
C LEU A 104 2.99 1.90 -5.58
N VAL A 105 2.12 1.39 -4.71
CA VAL A 105 2.41 1.16 -3.30
C VAL A 105 2.37 -0.34 -3.04
N ASP A 106 3.49 -0.88 -2.60
CA ASP A 106 3.64 -2.24 -2.12
C ASP A 106 3.45 -2.25 -0.59
N ALA A 107 2.30 -2.72 -0.15
CA ALA A 107 1.96 -2.95 1.25
C ALA A 107 1.73 -4.45 1.52
N THR A 108 2.37 -5.32 0.72
CA THR A 108 2.22 -6.76 0.81
C THR A 108 3.15 -7.37 1.87
N ASP A 109 2.81 -8.57 2.31
CA ASP A 109 3.52 -9.32 3.34
C ASP A 109 4.39 -10.46 2.79
N ASN A 110 4.47 -10.60 1.45
CA ASN A 110 5.16 -11.72 0.83
C ASN A 110 6.13 -11.30 -0.29
N PHE A 111 7.28 -11.93 -0.34
CA PHE A 111 8.35 -11.64 -1.30
C PHE A 111 7.98 -11.85 -2.76
N PRO A 112 7.26 -12.93 -3.16
CA PRO A 112 6.87 -13.10 -4.56
C PRO A 112 6.11 -11.90 -5.12
N THR A 113 5.14 -11.37 -4.38
CA THR A 113 4.37 -10.19 -4.81
C THR A 113 5.24 -8.93 -4.85
N ARG A 114 6.13 -8.72 -3.87
CA ARG A 114 7.09 -7.59 -3.85
C ARG A 114 7.98 -7.57 -5.09
N TYR A 115 8.57 -8.71 -5.45
CA TYR A 115 9.39 -8.81 -6.66
C TYR A 115 8.59 -8.59 -7.94
N ALA A 116 7.36 -9.09 -7.99
CA ALA A 116 6.48 -8.90 -9.13
C ALA A 116 6.07 -7.42 -9.28
N LEU A 117 5.72 -6.73 -8.17
CA LEU A 117 5.41 -5.30 -8.17
C LEU A 117 6.62 -4.46 -8.56
N ASN A 118 7.81 -4.80 -8.07
CA ASN A 118 9.05 -4.14 -8.47
C ASN A 118 9.29 -4.26 -9.98
N ALA A 119 9.09 -5.44 -10.56
CA ALA A 119 9.20 -5.63 -12.01
C ALA A 119 8.14 -4.84 -12.77
N ALA A 120 6.89 -4.85 -12.32
CA ALA A 120 5.80 -4.09 -12.92
C ALA A 120 6.07 -2.57 -12.88
N ALA A 121 6.56 -2.04 -11.76
CA ALA A 121 6.92 -0.64 -11.63
C ALA A 121 8.06 -0.24 -12.57
N HIS A 122 9.11 -1.07 -12.63
CA HIS A 122 10.26 -0.83 -13.52
C HIS A 122 9.85 -0.82 -15.00
N LEU A 123 9.12 -1.85 -15.44
CA LEU A 123 8.70 -2.00 -16.84
C LEU A 123 7.68 -0.95 -17.30
N SER A 124 6.89 -0.42 -16.37
CA SER A 124 5.88 0.60 -16.66
C SER A 124 6.33 2.03 -16.35
N GLU A 125 7.62 2.23 -16.08
CA GLU A 125 8.22 3.53 -15.79
C GLU A 125 7.53 4.28 -14.65
N ARG A 126 7.21 3.57 -13.56
CA ARG A 126 6.52 4.13 -12.38
C ARG A 126 7.38 4.07 -11.13
N LEU A 127 7.07 4.95 -10.20
CA LEU A 127 7.62 4.87 -8.85
C LEU A 127 6.97 3.71 -8.09
N LEU A 128 7.80 2.95 -7.36
CA LEU A 128 7.34 1.99 -6.36
C LEU A 128 7.66 2.52 -4.97
N VAL A 129 6.64 2.73 -4.17
CA VAL A 129 6.76 3.00 -2.73
C VAL A 129 6.56 1.66 -2.01
N HIS A 130 7.57 1.23 -1.27
CA HIS A 130 7.56 -0.04 -0.56
C HIS A 130 7.53 0.18 0.94
N GLY A 131 6.65 -0.54 1.63
CA GLY A 131 6.58 -0.63 3.08
C GLY A 131 6.62 -2.08 3.55
N ALA A 132 7.36 -2.35 4.63
CA ALA A 132 7.33 -3.63 5.33
C ALA A 132 7.52 -3.44 6.83
N ALA A 133 6.94 -4.33 7.62
CA ALA A 133 7.09 -4.33 9.08
C ALA A 133 7.10 -5.77 9.60
N ALA A 134 7.96 -6.06 10.57
CA ALA A 134 8.04 -7.35 11.26
C ALA A 134 8.57 -7.14 12.68
N GLY A 135 7.95 -7.76 13.68
CA GLY A 135 8.32 -7.59 15.08
C GLY A 135 8.29 -6.12 15.50
N TRP A 136 9.44 -5.59 15.86
CA TRP A 136 9.68 -4.20 16.29
C TRP A 136 10.33 -3.35 15.21
N THR A 137 10.53 -3.87 14.00
CA THR A 137 11.21 -3.18 12.92
C THR A 137 10.25 -2.87 11.78
N GLY A 138 10.48 -1.74 11.15
CA GLY A 138 9.76 -1.31 9.96
C GLY A 138 10.71 -0.68 8.96
N GLN A 139 10.34 -0.72 7.70
CA GLN A 139 11.09 -0.10 6.63
C GLN A 139 10.14 0.51 5.61
N ALA A 140 10.52 1.66 5.08
CA ALA A 140 9.87 2.31 3.97
C ALA A 140 10.93 2.80 2.97
N SER A 141 10.68 2.65 1.69
CA SER A 141 11.60 3.07 0.64
C SER A 141 10.87 3.43 -0.65
N VAL A 142 11.50 4.27 -1.47
CA VAL A 142 11.01 4.61 -2.81
C VAL A 142 12.01 4.11 -3.84
N PHE A 143 11.52 3.34 -4.79
CA PHE A 143 12.30 2.83 -5.91
C PHE A 143 11.87 3.51 -7.21
N ALA A 144 12.81 4.08 -7.93
CA ALA A 144 12.59 4.87 -9.13
C ALA A 144 13.26 4.28 -10.38
N SER A 145 13.61 3.01 -10.36
CA SER A 145 14.43 2.36 -11.40
C SER A 145 13.81 2.38 -12.81
N GLY A 146 12.48 2.51 -12.92
CA GLY A 146 11.81 2.68 -14.20
C GLY A 146 11.70 4.13 -14.65
N CYS A 147 11.84 5.11 -13.72
CA CYS A 147 11.66 6.54 -14.00
C CYS A 147 12.97 7.32 -14.05
N ARG A 148 14.07 6.75 -13.58
CA ARG A 148 15.35 7.44 -13.41
C ARG A 148 16.52 6.50 -13.70
N ASP A 149 17.35 6.86 -14.66
CA ASP A 149 18.53 6.10 -15.01
C ASP A 149 19.49 5.94 -13.82
N GLY A 150 19.99 4.71 -13.65
CA GLY A 150 20.90 4.35 -12.57
C GLY A 150 20.27 4.28 -11.18
N ALA A 151 18.96 4.56 -11.03
CA ALA A 151 18.29 4.39 -9.74
C ALA A 151 18.13 2.90 -9.39
N PRO A 152 18.35 2.51 -8.12
CA PRO A 152 18.18 1.13 -7.70
C PRO A 152 16.69 0.72 -7.71
N CYS A 153 16.45 -0.57 -7.90
CA CYS A 153 15.14 -1.18 -7.70
C CYS A 153 15.12 -1.99 -6.39
N TYR A 154 13.94 -2.52 -6.00
CA TYR A 154 13.83 -3.37 -4.82
C TYR A 154 14.79 -4.55 -4.85
N ARG A 155 14.99 -5.17 -6.03
CA ARG A 155 15.91 -6.32 -6.19
C ARG A 155 17.40 -5.95 -6.07
N CYS A 156 17.77 -4.68 -6.27
CA CYS A 156 19.12 -4.22 -5.98
C CYS A 156 19.39 -4.17 -4.47
N TRP A 157 18.35 -3.96 -3.67
CA TRP A 157 18.43 -3.92 -2.21
C TRP A 157 18.23 -5.29 -1.58
N VAL A 158 17.25 -6.06 -2.07
CA VAL A 158 16.95 -7.43 -1.64
C VAL A 158 17.01 -8.34 -2.87
N PRO A 159 18.21 -8.84 -3.23
CA PRO A 159 18.43 -9.61 -4.47
C PRO A 159 17.64 -10.90 -4.52
N GLU A 160 17.50 -11.56 -3.37
CA GLU A 160 16.79 -12.83 -3.21
C GLU A 160 16.05 -12.88 -1.87
N THR A 161 15.08 -13.75 -1.78
CA THR A 161 14.33 -13.94 -0.53
C THR A 161 15.27 -14.40 0.58
N PRO A 162 15.35 -13.69 1.71
CA PRO A 162 16.18 -14.11 2.83
C PRO A 162 15.83 -15.54 3.29
N PRO A 163 16.81 -16.41 3.57
CA PRO A 163 16.57 -17.82 3.89
C PRO A 163 15.71 -18.03 5.15
N ASN A 164 15.69 -17.03 6.05
CA ASN A 164 14.88 -17.07 7.28
C ASN A 164 13.72 -16.06 7.22
N ALA A 165 13.23 -15.75 6.02
CA ALA A 165 12.08 -14.87 5.85
C ALA A 165 10.81 -15.58 6.30
N ALA A 166 10.56 -15.59 7.60
CA ALA A 166 9.29 -16.00 8.15
C ALA A 166 8.18 -15.06 7.67
N ALA A 167 7.00 -15.59 7.42
CA ALA A 167 5.83 -14.77 7.13
C ALA A 167 5.55 -13.82 8.31
N CYS A 168 5.02 -12.63 8.02
CA CYS A 168 4.69 -11.66 9.09
C CYS A 168 3.75 -12.26 10.17
N ASP A 169 2.95 -13.26 9.79
CA ASP A 169 2.06 -13.97 10.70
C ASP A 169 2.79 -14.88 11.69
N GLU A 170 3.99 -15.37 11.35
CA GLU A 170 4.81 -16.22 12.22
C GLU A 170 5.62 -15.39 13.23
N VAL A 171 6.12 -14.23 12.82
CA VAL A 171 6.93 -13.35 13.68
C VAL A 171 6.06 -12.39 14.47
N GLY A 172 4.85 -12.08 13.96
CA GLY A 172 4.01 -11.02 14.46
C GLY A 172 4.58 -9.63 14.13
N VAL A 173 3.81 -8.59 14.45
CA VAL A 173 4.24 -7.20 14.29
C VAL A 173 3.54 -6.31 15.31
N VAL A 174 4.25 -5.35 15.84
CA VAL A 174 3.71 -4.37 16.79
C VAL A 174 2.94 -3.29 16.03
N GLY A 175 1.65 -3.09 16.38
CA GLY A 175 0.76 -2.15 15.68
C GLY A 175 1.33 -0.74 15.48
N PRO A 176 1.90 -0.07 16.50
CA PRO A 176 2.56 1.23 16.32
C PRO A 176 3.65 1.27 15.25
N VAL A 177 4.40 0.18 15.05
CA VAL A 177 5.42 0.12 13.98
C VAL A 177 4.76 0.18 12.60
N THR A 178 3.65 -0.56 12.40
CA THR A 178 2.91 -0.49 11.15
C THR A 178 2.34 0.90 10.89
N GLY A 179 1.87 1.59 11.94
CA GLY A 179 1.41 2.97 11.87
C GLY A 179 2.50 3.93 11.37
N MET A 180 3.71 3.85 11.94
CA MET A 180 4.85 4.68 11.51
C MET A 180 5.31 4.41 10.08
N VAL A 181 5.23 3.18 9.61
CA VAL A 181 5.64 2.81 8.24
C VAL A 181 4.61 3.27 7.21
N SER A 182 3.34 3.31 7.58
CA SER A 182 2.24 3.64 6.67
C SER A 182 1.99 5.14 6.50
N THR A 183 2.65 5.98 7.29
CA THR A 183 2.57 7.45 7.22
C THR A 183 3.74 8.05 6.46
#